data_6930965ab8d44a88e40e61641afc80b3
#
_entry.id   6930965ab8d44a88e40e61641afc80b3
#
_cell.length_a   1.000
_cell.length_b   1.000
_cell.length_c   1.000
_cell.angle_alpha   90.00
_cell.angle_beta   90.00
_cell.angle_gamma   90.00
#
_symmetry.space_group_name_H-M   'P 1'
#
loop_
_entity.id
_entity.type
_entity.pdbx_description
1 polymer ?
#
loop_
_entity_poly.entity_id
_entity_poly.type
_entity_poly.pdbx_seq_one_letter_code
_entity_poly.pdbx_strand_id
1 'polypeptide(L)'
;MKKCLLLGLVLCTSMAFAQERKIPVDTTITTQHSVTINGARIDYTATTGTQPVWDEMGKPIAALHYTYYTKNDVWDRASRPLLISFNGGPGSGSVWMHLAYTGPRILKIDDEGYPVQPYGVKENPYSVLDVTDIVYVNPANTGYSRTIPETGKEVDREKFFGINADTKYLAEWLNTFVTRNNRWRSPKYIVGESYGGTRVMGLSLALQNQQWMYLNGVIMVSPADYKVFRDNDPVSSALNLPYFAAAAWHHKALPSDLQSKDLLEVLPEVEEFTINELLPAIAKGGFIPDSERKAIADKMARYSGLSSKDIINHNLDVPTQFFWKALMRDKGGYTVGRLDSRYLGIDKTLAGTSPDYSPELTSWLHSFTPAINYYLQEELGFKTDIKYNMFG
;
A
#
# COMPACT_ATOMS: atom_id res chain seq x y z
N MET A 1 66.50 -32.27 -42.89
CA MET A 1 65.56 -32.76 -41.87
C MET A 1 65.05 -31.61 -41.07
N LYS A 2 63.83 -31.04 -41.37
CA LYS A 2 63.17 -29.98 -40.62
C LYS A 2 62.06 -30.60 -39.76
N LYS A 3 62.20 -30.49 -38.43
CA LYS A 3 61.21 -30.99 -37.51
C LYS A 3 60.15 -29.85 -37.33
N CYS A 4 58.92 -30.07 -37.77
CA CYS A 4 57.78 -29.26 -37.44
C CYS A 4 57.28 -29.61 -36.05
N LEU A 5 57.33 -28.67 -35.13
CA LEU A 5 56.66 -28.75 -33.81
C LEU A 5 55.23 -28.24 -33.99
N LEU A 6 54.26 -29.17 -33.85
CA LEU A 6 52.84 -28.79 -33.77
C LEU A 6 52.51 -28.39 -32.30
N LEU A 7 52.25 -27.12 -32.08
CA LEU A 7 51.73 -26.60 -30.79
C LEU A 7 50.21 -26.76 -30.80
N GLY A 8 49.70 -27.73 -30.05
CA GLY A 8 48.25 -27.90 -29.84
C GLY A 8 47.74 -26.88 -28.89
N LEU A 9 46.95 -25.92 -29.37
CA LEU A 9 46.20 -24.94 -28.57
C LEU A 9 44.97 -25.63 -27.98
N VAL A 10 45.01 -26.00 -26.70
CA VAL A 10 43.81 -26.46 -25.96
C VAL A 10 42.98 -25.24 -25.59
N LEU A 11 41.90 -24.98 -26.33
CA LEU A 11 40.88 -24.01 -25.95
C LEU A 11 40.05 -24.61 -24.80
N CYS A 12 40.35 -24.25 -23.56
CA CYS A 12 39.43 -24.44 -22.44
C CYS A 12 38.25 -23.45 -22.58
N THR A 13 37.16 -23.89 -23.21
CA THR A 13 35.89 -23.18 -23.12
C THR A 13 35.32 -23.41 -21.74
N SER A 14 35.55 -22.45 -20.83
CA SER A 14 34.79 -22.36 -19.59
C SER A 14 33.34 -22.07 -19.94
N MET A 15 32.46 -23.09 -19.90
CA MET A 15 31.02 -22.86 -19.88
C MET A 15 30.69 -22.16 -18.57
N ALA A 16 30.52 -20.84 -18.65
CA ALA A 16 29.91 -20.08 -17.57
C ALA A 16 28.43 -20.50 -17.52
N PHE A 17 28.10 -21.43 -16.65
CA PHE A 17 26.70 -21.68 -16.30
C PHE A 17 26.19 -20.41 -15.65
N ALA A 18 25.19 -19.76 -16.26
CA ALA A 18 24.49 -18.65 -15.65
C ALA A 18 23.91 -19.16 -14.31
N GLN A 19 24.42 -18.64 -13.21
CA GLN A 19 23.94 -19.01 -11.89
C GLN A 19 22.51 -18.50 -11.74
N GLU A 20 21.57 -19.40 -11.46
CA GLU A 20 20.18 -19.05 -11.23
C GLU A 20 20.09 -18.13 -10.01
N ARG A 21 19.42 -16.98 -10.17
CA ARG A 21 19.20 -16.04 -9.08
C ARG A 21 18.16 -16.61 -8.10
N LYS A 22 18.62 -17.10 -6.96
CA LYS A 22 17.75 -17.67 -5.91
C LYS A 22 17.81 -16.80 -4.66
N ILE A 23 16.64 -16.61 -4.04
CA ILE A 23 16.60 -16.05 -2.70
C ILE A 23 16.94 -17.15 -1.69
N PRO A 24 17.73 -16.87 -0.64
CA PRO A 24 17.85 -17.77 0.49
C PRO A 24 16.46 -18.07 1.07
N VAL A 25 16.19 -19.34 1.38
CA VAL A 25 14.86 -19.76 1.87
C VAL A 25 14.65 -19.37 3.32
N ASP A 26 15.69 -19.43 4.13
CA ASP A 26 15.66 -19.17 5.56
C ASP A 26 16.99 -18.48 5.97
N THR A 27 16.95 -17.18 6.15
CA THR A 27 18.12 -16.38 6.54
C THR A 27 17.72 -15.12 7.26
N THR A 28 18.62 -14.62 8.12
CA THR A 28 18.42 -13.36 8.83
C THR A 28 19.71 -12.58 8.93
N ILE A 29 19.61 -11.27 8.85
CA ILE A 29 20.68 -10.31 9.10
C ILE A 29 20.16 -9.35 10.15
N THR A 30 20.99 -9.03 11.13
CA THR A 30 20.63 -8.17 12.25
C THR A 30 21.59 -7.00 12.34
N THR A 31 21.07 -5.79 12.45
CA THR A 31 21.80 -4.53 12.56
C THR A 31 21.25 -3.66 13.69
N GLN A 32 22.10 -2.77 14.23
CA GLN A 32 21.75 -1.88 15.34
C GLN A 32 21.58 -0.45 14.82
N HIS A 33 20.53 0.21 15.26
CA HIS A 33 20.16 1.56 14.81
C HIS A 33 19.57 2.39 15.94
N SER A 34 19.36 3.68 15.65
CA SER A 34 18.57 4.57 16.49
C SER A 34 17.65 5.45 15.65
N VAL A 35 16.60 5.96 16.28
CA VAL A 35 15.66 6.93 15.72
C VAL A 35 15.16 7.84 16.83
N THR A 36 14.89 9.11 16.50
CA THR A 36 14.27 10.06 17.43
C THR A 36 12.76 10.08 17.17
N ILE A 37 11.97 9.65 18.18
CA ILE A 37 10.49 9.62 18.11
C ILE A 37 9.96 10.51 19.23
N ASN A 38 9.10 11.47 18.93
CA ASN A 38 8.54 12.41 19.89
C ASN A 38 9.62 13.07 20.80
N GLY A 39 10.80 13.37 20.22
CA GLY A 39 11.93 13.98 20.93
C GLY A 39 12.77 13.00 21.78
N ALA A 40 12.38 11.75 21.89
CA ALA A 40 13.14 10.73 22.62
C ALA A 40 13.93 9.82 21.65
N ARG A 41 15.21 9.59 21.96
CA ARG A 41 16.05 8.64 21.23
C ARG A 41 15.63 7.21 21.58
N ILE A 42 15.35 6.41 20.56
CA ILE A 42 15.01 5.00 20.64
C ILE A 42 16.11 4.19 19.93
N ASP A 43 16.88 3.43 20.69
CA ASP A 43 17.81 2.45 20.14
C ASP A 43 17.06 1.17 19.83
N TYR A 44 17.29 0.59 18.64
CA TYR A 44 16.56 -0.57 18.17
C TYR A 44 17.43 -1.52 17.35
N THR A 45 16.98 -2.75 17.29
CA THR A 45 17.54 -3.80 16.45
C THR A 45 16.63 -3.98 15.23
N ALA A 46 17.22 -3.97 14.03
CA ALA A 46 16.57 -4.32 12.80
C ALA A 46 17.02 -5.73 12.37
N THR A 47 16.06 -6.65 12.19
CA THR A 47 16.28 -7.98 11.64
C THR A 47 15.58 -8.08 10.30
N THR A 48 16.32 -8.30 9.22
CA THR A 48 15.76 -8.49 7.89
C THR A 48 16.20 -9.83 7.32
N GLY A 49 15.36 -10.46 6.51
CA GLY A 49 15.68 -11.76 5.96
C GLY A 49 14.49 -12.46 5.35
N THR A 50 14.61 -13.77 5.22
CA THR A 50 13.55 -14.64 4.70
C THR A 50 13.21 -15.72 5.69
N GLN A 51 11.94 -16.08 5.75
CA GLN A 51 11.44 -17.23 6.48
C GLN A 51 10.54 -18.04 5.56
N PRO A 52 10.68 -19.38 5.55
CA PRO A 52 9.84 -20.24 4.72
C PRO A 52 8.39 -20.27 5.17
N VAL A 53 7.51 -20.53 4.20
CA VAL A 53 6.18 -21.11 4.39
C VAL A 53 6.32 -22.62 4.13
N TRP A 54 5.79 -23.43 5.02
CA TRP A 54 5.87 -24.88 4.93
C TRP A 54 4.56 -25.48 4.41
N ASP A 55 4.64 -26.53 3.64
CA ASP A 55 3.48 -27.39 3.38
C ASP A 55 3.26 -28.39 4.55
N GLU A 56 2.21 -29.18 4.45
CA GLU A 56 1.82 -30.17 5.48
C GLU A 56 2.89 -31.27 5.70
N MET A 57 3.82 -31.45 4.75
CA MET A 57 4.94 -32.38 4.84
C MET A 57 6.23 -31.74 5.35
N GLY A 58 6.17 -30.44 5.71
CA GLY A 58 7.35 -29.70 6.16
C GLY A 58 8.31 -29.28 5.04
N LYS A 59 7.86 -29.27 3.76
CA LYS A 59 8.64 -28.80 2.63
C LYS A 59 8.39 -27.31 2.41
N PRO A 60 9.43 -26.48 2.20
CA PRO A 60 9.23 -25.06 1.91
C PRO A 60 8.61 -24.84 0.54
N ILE A 61 7.50 -24.09 0.49
CA ILE A 61 6.75 -23.74 -0.72
C ILE A 61 6.87 -22.27 -1.09
N ALA A 62 7.32 -21.43 -0.16
CA ALA A 62 7.68 -20.05 -0.39
C ALA A 62 8.74 -19.60 0.59
N ALA A 63 9.50 -18.55 0.24
CA ALA A 63 10.37 -17.79 1.13
C ALA A 63 9.82 -16.38 1.21
N LEU A 64 9.29 -15.97 2.36
CA LEU A 64 8.78 -14.62 2.55
C LEU A 64 9.85 -13.74 3.18
N HIS A 65 10.15 -12.65 2.49
CA HIS A 65 11.02 -11.60 3.00
C HIS A 65 10.27 -10.73 4.00
N TYR A 66 10.93 -10.41 5.12
CA TYR A 66 10.38 -9.54 6.15
C TYR A 66 11.46 -8.61 6.71
N THR A 67 11.01 -7.55 7.37
CA THR A 67 11.85 -6.67 8.19
C THR A 67 11.18 -6.47 9.55
N TYR A 68 11.90 -6.81 10.60
CA TYR A 68 11.43 -6.78 11.98
C TYR A 68 12.24 -5.80 12.82
N TYR A 69 11.59 -4.84 13.44
CA TYR A 69 12.17 -3.85 14.33
C TYR A 69 11.79 -4.12 15.78
N THR A 70 12.77 -4.19 16.63
CA THR A 70 12.60 -4.37 18.07
C THR A 70 13.33 -3.28 18.84
N LYS A 71 12.58 -2.60 19.73
CA LYS A 71 13.20 -1.65 20.67
C LYS A 71 14.18 -2.38 21.57
N ASN A 72 15.37 -1.80 21.77
CA ASN A 72 16.36 -2.32 22.71
C ASN A 72 15.95 -2.00 24.16
N ASP A 73 16.63 -2.61 25.12
CA ASP A 73 16.49 -2.36 26.57
C ASP A 73 15.04 -2.52 27.09
N VAL A 74 14.29 -3.46 26.52
CA VAL A 74 12.96 -3.83 27.00
C VAL A 74 13.08 -4.94 28.01
N TRP A 75 12.75 -4.65 29.29
CA TRP A 75 12.85 -5.59 30.40
C TRP A 75 11.93 -6.82 30.23
N ASP A 76 10.66 -6.58 29.89
CA ASP A 76 9.69 -7.65 29.61
C ASP A 76 9.18 -7.57 28.17
N ARG A 77 9.79 -8.36 27.31
CA ARG A 77 9.40 -8.46 25.91
C ARG A 77 7.98 -9.02 25.73
N ALA A 78 7.50 -9.80 26.70
CA ALA A 78 6.17 -10.38 26.64
C ALA A 78 5.06 -9.34 26.83
N SER A 79 5.31 -8.27 27.59
CA SER A 79 4.34 -7.17 27.77
C SER A 79 4.35 -6.19 26.60
N ARG A 80 5.41 -6.17 25.78
CA ARG A 80 5.52 -5.25 24.65
C ARG A 80 4.71 -5.75 23.46
N PRO A 81 3.85 -4.91 22.85
CA PRO A 81 3.07 -5.29 21.68
C PRO A 81 3.92 -5.68 20.47
N LEU A 82 3.35 -6.51 19.61
CA LEU A 82 3.87 -6.84 18.28
C LEU A 82 2.85 -6.39 17.24
N LEU A 83 3.24 -5.46 16.38
CA LEU A 83 2.46 -5.00 15.23
C LEU A 83 2.94 -5.71 13.96
N ILE A 84 2.03 -6.37 13.26
CA ILE A 84 2.29 -7.07 12.00
C ILE A 84 1.66 -6.25 10.88
N SER A 85 2.47 -5.82 9.91
CA SER A 85 2.07 -4.81 8.93
C SER A 85 2.09 -5.33 7.50
N PHE A 86 1.03 -5.03 6.75
CA PHE A 86 0.84 -5.37 5.35
C PHE A 86 0.38 -4.18 4.53
N ASN A 87 0.82 -4.09 3.29
CA ASN A 87 0.14 -3.30 2.26
C ASN A 87 -0.88 -4.14 1.49
N GLY A 88 -1.61 -3.50 0.61
CA GLY A 88 -2.68 -4.07 -0.19
C GLY A 88 -2.29 -4.47 -1.60
N GLY A 89 -2.95 -3.87 -2.57
CA GLY A 89 -2.84 -4.16 -3.98
C GLY A 89 -4.12 -4.79 -4.52
N PRO A 90 -4.36 -6.13 -4.45
CA PRO A 90 -3.45 -7.20 -4.01
C PRO A 90 -2.15 -7.24 -4.81
N GLY A 91 -1.12 -7.86 -4.23
CA GLY A 91 0.17 -8.02 -4.89
C GLY A 91 1.19 -6.90 -4.64
N SER A 92 0.94 -5.98 -3.69
CA SER A 92 1.92 -4.98 -3.28
C SER A 92 2.89 -5.51 -2.22
N GLY A 93 4.17 -5.15 -2.33
CA GLY A 93 5.12 -5.25 -1.22
C GLY A 93 4.73 -4.32 -0.08
N SER A 94 5.17 -4.62 1.14
CA SER A 94 4.84 -3.82 2.34
C SER A 94 5.61 -2.50 2.44
N VAL A 95 6.10 -1.98 1.33
CA VAL A 95 7.00 -0.82 1.25
C VAL A 95 6.35 0.50 1.66
N TRP A 96 5.06 0.69 1.35
CA TRP A 96 4.36 1.94 1.66
C TRP A 96 4.16 2.08 3.17
N MET A 97 3.61 1.05 3.83
CA MET A 97 3.50 1.02 5.29
C MET A 97 4.87 1.13 5.97
N HIS A 98 5.90 0.56 5.36
CA HIS A 98 7.25 0.53 5.89
C HIS A 98 7.95 1.90 5.79
N LEU A 99 7.99 2.50 4.59
CA LEU A 99 8.77 3.73 4.32
C LEU A 99 7.92 5.00 4.16
N ALA A 100 6.59 4.91 4.33
CA ALA A 100 5.76 6.11 4.27
C ALA A 100 4.90 6.31 5.52
N TYR A 101 4.86 5.35 6.45
CA TYR A 101 3.91 5.45 7.54
C TYR A 101 4.51 5.09 8.92
N THR A 102 4.62 3.81 9.27
CA THR A 102 4.86 3.38 10.66
C THR A 102 6.31 3.00 10.96
N GLY A 103 7.16 2.79 9.96
CA GLY A 103 8.55 2.37 10.13
C GLY A 103 9.45 3.43 10.81
N PRO A 104 10.62 3.03 11.35
CA PRO A 104 11.57 3.96 11.96
C PRO A 104 12.29 4.84 10.93
N ARG A 105 12.24 4.48 9.65
CA ARG A 105 12.69 5.28 8.52
C ARG A 105 11.53 5.62 7.61
N ILE A 106 11.52 6.83 7.09
CA ILE A 106 10.52 7.31 6.14
C ILE A 106 11.22 7.83 4.87
N LEU A 107 10.52 7.75 3.73
CA LEU A 107 11.01 8.31 2.48
C LEU A 107 11.44 9.77 2.69
N LYS A 108 12.57 10.14 2.09
CA LYS A 108 13.07 11.52 2.13
C LYS A 108 12.21 12.39 1.21
N ILE A 109 11.32 13.17 1.81
CA ILE A 109 10.37 14.08 1.16
C ILE A 109 10.53 15.49 1.73
N ASP A 110 10.15 16.52 0.94
CA ASP A 110 10.02 17.90 1.39
C ASP A 110 8.69 18.16 2.14
N ASP A 111 8.44 19.41 2.50
CA ASP A 111 7.25 19.79 3.26
C ASP A 111 5.95 19.70 2.43
N GLU A 112 6.04 19.77 1.11
CA GLU A 112 4.93 19.59 0.17
C GLU A 112 4.67 18.10 -0.14
N GLY A 113 5.54 17.19 0.32
CA GLY A 113 5.42 15.74 0.12
C GLY A 113 6.11 15.21 -1.14
N TYR A 114 6.92 16.03 -1.83
CA TYR A 114 7.67 15.58 -2.99
C TYR A 114 9.02 14.95 -2.60
N PRO A 115 9.45 13.88 -3.30
CA PRO A 115 10.72 13.23 -3.02
C PRO A 115 11.92 14.11 -3.33
N VAL A 116 12.88 14.16 -2.41
CA VAL A 116 14.12 14.92 -2.55
C VAL A 116 15.25 14.00 -3.03
N GLN A 117 15.97 14.43 -4.08
CA GLN A 117 17.13 13.70 -4.57
C GLN A 117 18.40 14.03 -3.75
N PRO A 118 19.34 13.06 -3.62
CA PRO A 118 19.21 11.65 -4.02
C PRO A 118 18.12 10.95 -3.19
N TYR A 119 17.34 10.09 -3.87
CA TYR A 119 16.27 9.35 -3.21
C TYR A 119 16.82 8.45 -2.11
N GLY A 120 16.14 8.41 -0.99
CA GLY A 120 16.56 7.66 0.18
C GLY A 120 15.58 7.79 1.33
N VAL A 121 16.04 7.47 2.52
CA VAL A 121 15.24 7.52 3.74
C VAL A 121 15.81 8.52 4.74
N LYS A 122 14.96 8.99 5.65
CA LYS A 122 15.31 9.80 6.83
C LYS A 122 14.68 9.20 8.07
N GLU A 123 15.04 9.68 9.26
CA GLU A 123 14.36 9.29 10.49
C GLU A 123 12.86 9.62 10.41
N ASN A 124 12.03 8.72 10.96
CA ASN A 124 10.60 8.94 11.09
C ASN A 124 10.26 9.34 12.53
N PRO A 125 10.05 10.64 12.82
CA PRO A 125 9.72 11.09 14.17
C PRO A 125 8.32 10.65 14.64
N TYR A 126 7.52 10.09 13.76
CA TYR A 126 6.16 9.60 14.01
C TYR A 126 6.05 8.08 13.95
N SER A 127 7.20 7.37 13.97
CA SER A 127 7.17 5.91 14.01
C SER A 127 6.52 5.40 15.29
N VAL A 128 5.78 4.31 15.19
CA VAL A 128 5.14 3.67 16.35
C VAL A 128 6.10 2.72 17.10
N LEU A 129 7.40 2.75 16.76
CA LEU A 129 8.41 1.91 17.42
C LEU A 129 8.65 2.29 18.89
N ASP A 130 8.22 3.45 19.35
CA ASP A 130 8.24 3.83 20.76
C ASP A 130 7.30 2.95 21.61
N VAL A 131 6.15 2.54 21.08
CA VAL A 131 5.11 1.80 21.81
C VAL A 131 4.99 0.32 21.42
N THR A 132 5.46 -0.11 20.24
CA THR A 132 5.33 -1.49 19.74
C THR A 132 6.57 -1.94 18.96
N ASP A 133 6.86 -3.24 18.96
CA ASP A 133 7.77 -3.82 17.95
C ASP A 133 6.98 -4.05 16.66
N ILE A 134 7.65 -3.96 15.49
CA ILE A 134 6.95 -3.95 14.20
C ILE A 134 7.59 -4.94 13.23
N VAL A 135 6.78 -5.76 12.57
CA VAL A 135 7.24 -6.58 11.44
C VAL A 135 6.48 -6.23 10.17
N TYR A 136 7.23 -5.95 9.10
CA TYR A 136 6.73 -5.76 7.74
C TYR A 136 6.95 -7.04 6.97
N VAL A 137 5.87 -7.64 6.48
CA VAL A 137 5.90 -8.90 5.75
C VAL A 137 5.56 -8.64 4.29
N ASN A 138 6.41 -9.08 3.37
CA ASN A 138 6.10 -9.08 1.96
C ASN A 138 5.38 -10.38 1.60
N PRO A 139 4.11 -10.35 1.16
CA PRO A 139 3.40 -11.53 0.69
C PRO A 139 4.10 -12.22 -0.49
N ALA A 140 3.66 -13.43 -0.83
CA ALA A 140 4.25 -14.22 -1.91
C ALA A 140 4.42 -13.41 -3.21
N ASN A 141 5.63 -13.50 -3.79
CA ASN A 141 6.09 -12.80 -5.01
C ASN A 141 6.15 -11.27 -4.93
N THR A 142 5.93 -10.66 -3.77
CA THR A 142 6.12 -9.22 -3.54
C THR A 142 7.44 -8.93 -2.84
N GLY A 143 7.95 -7.72 -2.94
CA GLY A 143 9.26 -7.39 -2.40
C GLY A 143 10.32 -8.40 -2.88
N TYR A 144 11.12 -8.91 -1.95
CA TYR A 144 12.04 -10.01 -2.21
C TYR A 144 11.43 -11.40 -1.98
N SER A 145 10.19 -11.52 -1.55
CA SER A 145 9.52 -12.81 -1.36
C SER A 145 9.34 -13.56 -2.67
N ARG A 146 9.55 -14.88 -2.65
CA ARG A 146 9.37 -15.75 -3.81
C ARG A 146 8.67 -17.05 -3.42
N THR A 147 7.79 -17.49 -4.28
CA THR A 147 7.26 -18.85 -4.25
C THR A 147 8.32 -19.84 -4.69
N ILE A 148 8.29 -21.06 -4.16
CA ILE A 148 9.23 -22.14 -4.46
C ILE A 148 8.45 -23.25 -5.17
N PRO A 149 8.58 -23.37 -6.50
CA PRO A 149 7.92 -24.45 -7.24
C PRO A 149 8.55 -25.80 -6.91
N GLU A 150 7.77 -26.86 -7.03
CA GLU A 150 8.33 -28.20 -7.05
C GLU A 150 9.22 -28.38 -8.29
N THR A 151 10.27 -29.21 -8.15
CA THR A 151 11.21 -29.47 -9.24
C THR A 151 10.47 -29.94 -10.49
N GLY A 152 10.67 -29.22 -11.59
CA GLY A 152 10.06 -29.51 -12.88
C GLY A 152 8.58 -29.15 -13.02
N LYS A 153 8.02 -28.41 -12.07
CA LYS A 153 6.64 -27.91 -12.12
C LYS A 153 6.59 -26.38 -12.07
N GLU A 154 5.53 -25.81 -12.58
CA GLU A 154 5.20 -24.41 -12.35
C GLU A 154 4.68 -24.18 -10.92
N VAL A 155 4.69 -22.93 -10.50
CA VAL A 155 4.12 -22.55 -9.20
C VAL A 155 2.61 -22.82 -9.20
N ASP A 156 2.16 -23.56 -8.20
CA ASP A 156 0.74 -23.72 -7.94
C ASP A 156 0.16 -22.40 -7.42
N ARG A 157 -0.47 -21.64 -8.31
CA ARG A 157 -0.99 -20.32 -8.01
C ARG A 157 -2.15 -20.36 -7.00
N GLU A 158 -2.92 -21.43 -6.97
CA GLU A 158 -4.06 -21.58 -6.07
C GLU A 158 -3.65 -21.65 -4.59
N LYS A 159 -2.40 -22.01 -4.32
CA LYS A 159 -1.86 -22.03 -2.94
C LYS A 159 -1.54 -20.64 -2.38
N PHE A 160 -1.42 -19.62 -3.23
CA PHE A 160 -0.94 -18.29 -2.81
C PHE A 160 -1.88 -17.16 -3.18
N PHE A 161 -2.63 -17.27 -4.27
CA PHE A 161 -3.39 -16.16 -4.83
C PHE A 161 -4.90 -16.39 -4.71
N GLY A 162 -5.58 -15.38 -4.19
CA GLY A 162 -6.97 -15.41 -3.75
C GLY A 162 -7.06 -15.22 -2.23
N ILE A 163 -8.15 -14.66 -1.73
CA ILE A 163 -8.29 -14.22 -0.33
C ILE A 163 -8.02 -15.37 0.66
N ASN A 164 -8.61 -16.54 0.42
CA ASN A 164 -8.47 -17.68 1.33
C ASN A 164 -7.04 -18.26 1.31
N ALA A 165 -6.43 -18.35 0.14
CA ALA A 165 -5.06 -18.83 0.01
C ALA A 165 -4.06 -17.87 0.66
N ASP A 166 -4.22 -16.55 0.39
CA ASP A 166 -3.40 -15.49 0.95
C ASP A 166 -3.41 -15.53 2.49
N THR A 167 -4.59 -15.65 3.09
CA THR A 167 -4.72 -15.71 4.55
C THR A 167 -4.22 -17.03 5.15
N LYS A 168 -4.38 -18.15 4.45
CA LYS A 168 -3.95 -19.48 4.95
C LYS A 168 -2.43 -19.56 5.09
N TYR A 169 -1.67 -19.26 4.02
CA TYR A 169 -0.21 -19.38 4.11
C TYR A 169 0.41 -18.30 5.01
N LEU A 170 -0.20 -17.10 5.09
CA LEU A 170 0.27 -16.06 6.01
C LEU A 170 0.00 -16.42 7.47
N ALA A 171 -1.09 -17.11 7.78
CA ALA A 171 -1.36 -17.59 9.14
C ALA A 171 -0.31 -18.63 9.57
N GLU A 172 0.07 -19.57 8.70
CA GLU A 172 1.14 -20.55 8.94
C GLU A 172 2.48 -19.82 9.16
N TRP A 173 2.83 -18.87 8.26
CA TRP A 173 4.06 -18.09 8.36
C TRP A 173 4.13 -17.32 9.70
N LEU A 174 3.03 -16.69 10.11
CA LEU A 174 2.96 -15.93 11.38
C LEU A 174 3.09 -16.83 12.60
N ASN A 175 2.53 -18.03 12.56
CA ASN A 175 2.73 -19.02 13.63
C ASN A 175 4.21 -19.31 13.84
N THR A 176 4.92 -19.60 12.75
CA THR A 176 6.37 -19.84 12.75
C THR A 176 7.13 -18.59 13.22
N PHE A 177 6.78 -17.40 12.73
CA PHE A 177 7.44 -16.15 13.12
C PHE A 177 7.27 -15.85 14.62
N VAL A 178 6.07 -15.94 15.14
CA VAL A 178 5.76 -15.71 16.56
C VAL A 178 6.49 -16.71 17.46
N THR A 179 6.58 -17.96 17.01
CA THR A 179 7.31 -19.04 17.73
C THR A 179 8.81 -18.76 17.76
N ARG A 180 9.43 -18.51 16.61
CA ARG A 180 10.87 -18.25 16.50
C ARG A 180 11.34 -17.04 17.28
N ASN A 181 10.48 -15.99 17.33
CA ASN A 181 10.79 -14.76 18.04
C ASN A 181 10.31 -14.72 19.49
N ASN A 182 9.79 -15.84 20.01
CA ASN A 182 9.26 -15.95 21.38
C ASN A 182 8.21 -14.88 21.72
N ARG A 183 7.26 -14.63 20.78
CA ARG A 183 6.25 -13.57 20.91
C ARG A 183 4.83 -14.07 21.21
N TRP A 184 4.68 -15.35 21.61
CA TRP A 184 3.37 -15.91 21.94
C TRP A 184 2.65 -15.16 23.06
N ARG A 185 3.38 -14.71 24.07
CA ARG A 185 2.83 -13.97 25.23
C ARG A 185 2.57 -12.49 24.95
N SER A 186 3.16 -11.92 23.88
CA SER A 186 3.00 -10.51 23.54
C SER A 186 1.59 -10.20 23.06
N PRO A 187 1.02 -9.02 23.41
CA PRO A 187 -0.15 -8.48 22.72
C PRO A 187 0.12 -8.37 21.23
N LYS A 188 -0.80 -8.84 20.39
CA LYS A 188 -0.64 -8.89 18.93
C LYS A 188 -1.67 -8.03 18.25
N TYR A 189 -1.18 -7.18 17.33
CA TYR A 189 -1.99 -6.34 16.47
C TYR A 189 -1.60 -6.58 15.02
N ILE A 190 -2.57 -6.55 14.11
CA ILE A 190 -2.31 -6.58 12.68
C ILE A 190 -2.84 -5.32 12.03
N VAL A 191 -2.08 -4.78 11.09
CA VAL A 191 -2.45 -3.59 10.32
C VAL A 191 -2.36 -3.86 8.83
N GLY A 192 -3.37 -3.41 8.09
CA GLY A 192 -3.42 -3.55 6.63
C GLY A 192 -3.95 -2.30 5.96
N GLU A 193 -3.27 -1.89 4.90
CA GLU A 193 -3.67 -0.76 4.06
C GLU A 193 -4.32 -1.27 2.77
N SER A 194 -5.42 -0.62 2.33
CA SER A 194 -6.14 -0.93 1.09
C SER A 194 -6.68 -2.38 1.09
N TYR A 195 -6.33 -3.22 0.09
CA TYR A 195 -6.59 -4.67 0.13
C TYR A 195 -6.01 -5.34 1.39
N GLY A 196 -4.97 -4.78 1.98
CA GLY A 196 -4.46 -5.22 3.28
C GLY A 196 -5.53 -5.20 4.37
N GLY A 197 -6.54 -4.32 4.30
CA GLY A 197 -7.73 -4.36 5.16
C GLY A 197 -8.51 -5.67 5.01
N THR A 198 -8.82 -6.09 3.79
CA THR A 198 -9.43 -7.40 3.50
C THR A 198 -8.55 -8.55 3.98
N ARG A 199 -7.24 -8.46 3.71
CA ARG A 199 -6.26 -9.47 4.19
C ARG A 199 -6.30 -9.61 5.71
N VAL A 200 -6.22 -8.52 6.47
CA VAL A 200 -6.15 -8.62 7.93
C VAL A 200 -7.47 -9.07 8.55
N MET A 201 -8.61 -8.79 7.96
CA MET A 201 -9.90 -9.37 8.37
C MET A 201 -9.91 -10.91 8.21
N GLY A 202 -9.58 -11.41 7.02
CA GLY A 202 -9.51 -12.86 6.77
C GLY A 202 -8.39 -13.54 7.57
N LEU A 203 -7.24 -12.89 7.71
CA LEU A 203 -6.10 -13.38 8.45
C LEU A 203 -6.40 -13.49 9.96
N SER A 204 -7.13 -12.53 10.54
CA SER A 204 -7.55 -12.61 11.94
C SER A 204 -8.39 -13.86 12.22
N LEU A 205 -9.32 -14.17 11.31
CA LEU A 205 -10.12 -15.39 11.40
C LEU A 205 -9.27 -16.67 11.22
N ALA A 206 -8.36 -16.68 10.24
CA ALA A 206 -7.47 -17.82 10.01
C ALA A 206 -6.52 -18.06 11.20
N LEU A 207 -5.96 -17.01 11.78
CA LEU A 207 -5.10 -17.11 12.97
C LEU A 207 -5.86 -17.73 14.17
N GLN A 208 -7.09 -17.28 14.43
CA GLN A 208 -7.91 -17.83 15.52
C GLN A 208 -8.28 -19.29 15.27
N ASN A 209 -8.80 -19.62 14.10
CA ASN A 209 -9.38 -20.93 13.83
C ASN A 209 -8.34 -22.01 13.51
N GLN A 210 -7.22 -21.64 12.87
CA GLN A 210 -6.23 -22.60 12.40
C GLN A 210 -4.99 -22.64 13.31
N GLN A 211 -4.61 -21.50 13.91
CA GLN A 211 -3.38 -21.38 14.69
C GLN A 211 -3.62 -21.15 16.21
N TRP A 212 -4.88 -21.03 16.63
CA TRP A 212 -5.25 -20.70 18.02
C TRP A 212 -4.54 -19.44 18.53
N MET A 213 -4.22 -18.54 17.59
CA MET A 213 -3.56 -17.27 17.86
C MET A 213 -4.58 -16.14 17.85
N TYR A 214 -4.87 -15.61 19.04
CA TYR A 214 -5.82 -14.52 19.21
C TYR A 214 -5.10 -13.16 19.14
N LEU A 215 -5.75 -12.20 18.51
CA LEU A 215 -5.24 -10.84 18.35
C LEU A 215 -5.89 -9.90 19.37
N ASN A 216 -5.14 -8.88 19.78
CA ASN A 216 -5.63 -7.79 20.63
C ASN A 216 -6.30 -6.69 19.82
N GLY A 217 -5.99 -6.58 18.52
CA GLY A 217 -6.63 -5.60 17.64
C GLY A 217 -6.27 -5.79 16.18
N VAL A 218 -7.15 -5.23 15.33
CA VAL A 218 -6.99 -5.14 13.88
C VAL A 218 -7.11 -3.66 13.50
N ILE A 219 -6.16 -3.17 12.73
CA ILE A 219 -6.11 -1.79 12.26
C ILE A 219 -6.26 -1.80 10.75
N MET A 220 -7.26 -1.09 10.24
CA MET A 220 -7.50 -0.95 8.81
C MET A 220 -7.21 0.49 8.39
N VAL A 221 -6.27 0.64 7.45
CA VAL A 221 -5.88 1.92 6.88
C VAL A 221 -6.43 2.01 5.47
N SER A 222 -7.35 2.94 5.23
CA SER A 222 -8.01 3.12 3.93
C SER A 222 -8.40 1.78 3.28
N PRO A 223 -9.18 0.94 3.98
CA PRO A 223 -9.48 -0.41 3.50
C PRO A 223 -10.22 -0.35 2.17
N ALA A 224 -9.88 -1.27 1.27
CA ALA A 224 -10.65 -1.43 0.04
C ALA A 224 -12.05 -1.93 0.38
N ASP A 225 -13.06 -1.28 -0.19
CA ASP A 225 -14.44 -1.71 -0.05
C ASP A 225 -14.70 -2.92 -0.95
N TYR A 226 -14.56 -4.11 -0.38
CA TYR A 226 -14.89 -5.36 -1.07
C TYR A 226 -16.36 -5.72 -0.88
N LYS A 227 -17.26 -4.94 -1.51
CA LYS A 227 -18.69 -5.23 -1.58
C LYS A 227 -19.44 -5.16 -0.25
N VAL A 228 -18.99 -4.34 0.69
CA VAL A 228 -19.81 -3.91 1.82
C VAL A 228 -20.99 -3.11 1.28
N PHE A 229 -20.71 -2.22 0.32
CA PHE A 229 -21.70 -1.58 -0.52
C PHE A 229 -21.69 -2.25 -1.93
N ARG A 230 -22.83 -2.26 -2.60
CA ARG A 230 -22.92 -2.77 -3.97
C ARG A 230 -22.39 -1.70 -4.93
N ASP A 231 -21.80 -2.12 -6.06
CA ASP A 231 -21.50 -1.21 -7.15
C ASP A 231 -22.79 -0.46 -7.54
N ASN A 232 -22.68 0.87 -7.74
CA ASN A 232 -23.80 1.77 -8.03
C ASN A 232 -24.85 1.87 -6.89
N ASP A 233 -24.46 1.69 -5.66
CA ASP A 233 -25.29 1.95 -4.50
C ASP A 233 -25.47 3.47 -4.31
N PRO A 234 -26.72 3.97 -4.15
CA PRO A 234 -26.98 5.38 -3.88
C PRO A 234 -26.19 5.97 -2.71
N VAL A 235 -25.90 5.16 -1.68
CA VAL A 235 -25.12 5.60 -0.52
C VAL A 235 -23.66 5.87 -0.92
N SER A 236 -23.00 4.91 -1.58
CA SER A 236 -21.64 5.07 -2.05
C SER A 236 -21.50 6.25 -3.01
N SER A 237 -22.44 6.43 -3.91
CA SER A 237 -22.46 7.54 -4.87
C SER A 237 -22.57 8.88 -4.19
N ALA A 238 -23.50 9.03 -3.24
CA ALA A 238 -23.71 10.27 -2.51
C ALA A 238 -22.48 10.63 -1.63
N LEU A 239 -21.91 9.66 -0.90
CA LEU A 239 -20.80 9.86 0.03
C LEU A 239 -19.48 10.27 -0.65
N ASN A 240 -19.38 10.25 -1.97
CA ASN A 240 -18.25 10.83 -2.70
C ASN A 240 -18.24 12.37 -2.66
N LEU A 241 -19.37 13.05 -2.43
CA LEU A 241 -19.45 14.50 -2.56
C LEU A 241 -18.57 15.27 -1.53
N PRO A 242 -18.50 14.90 -0.25
CA PRO A 242 -17.57 15.56 0.68
C PRO A 242 -16.10 15.46 0.24
N TYR A 243 -15.69 14.32 -0.30
CA TYR A 243 -14.38 14.16 -0.89
C TYR A 243 -14.18 15.07 -2.11
N PHE A 244 -15.15 15.13 -3.03
CA PHE A 244 -15.11 16.05 -4.18
C PHE A 244 -14.97 17.50 -3.73
N ALA A 245 -15.69 17.89 -2.71
CA ALA A 245 -15.62 19.25 -2.14
C ALA A 245 -14.24 19.56 -1.57
N ALA A 246 -13.64 18.65 -0.82
CA ALA A 246 -12.30 18.82 -0.28
C ALA A 246 -11.23 18.97 -1.38
N ALA A 247 -11.28 18.13 -2.41
CA ALA A 247 -10.37 18.21 -3.55
C ALA A 247 -10.58 19.51 -4.36
N ALA A 248 -11.83 19.88 -4.61
CA ALA A 248 -12.18 21.13 -5.31
C ALA A 248 -11.75 22.37 -4.52
N TRP A 249 -11.91 22.36 -3.19
CA TRP A 249 -11.43 23.42 -2.31
C TRP A 249 -9.90 23.58 -2.41
N HIS A 250 -9.15 22.47 -2.32
CA HIS A 250 -7.69 22.49 -2.46
C HIS A 250 -7.24 23.14 -3.77
N HIS A 251 -7.88 22.78 -4.88
CA HIS A 251 -7.57 23.29 -6.22
C HIS A 251 -8.22 24.64 -6.55
N LYS A 252 -8.81 25.33 -5.58
CA LYS A 252 -9.46 26.62 -5.75
C LYS A 252 -10.55 26.61 -6.85
N ALA A 253 -11.30 25.50 -6.88
CA ALA A 253 -12.33 25.26 -7.88
C ALA A 253 -13.76 25.55 -7.37
N LEU A 254 -13.92 25.90 -6.09
CA LEU A 254 -15.21 26.28 -5.50
C LEU A 254 -15.57 27.75 -5.75
N PRO A 255 -16.84 28.13 -5.65
CA PRO A 255 -17.27 29.53 -5.61
C PRO A 255 -16.61 30.30 -4.46
N SER A 256 -16.43 31.62 -4.65
CA SER A 256 -15.65 32.48 -3.74
C SER A 256 -16.12 32.46 -2.28
N ASP A 257 -17.40 32.34 -2.06
CA ASP A 257 -17.99 32.30 -0.70
C ASP A 257 -17.69 31.01 0.06
N LEU A 258 -17.51 29.90 -0.63
CA LEU A 258 -17.01 28.63 -0.05
C LEU A 258 -15.49 28.61 -0.01
N GLN A 259 -14.84 29.09 -1.06
CA GLN A 259 -13.38 29.06 -1.18
C GLN A 259 -12.68 29.94 -0.13
N SER A 260 -13.34 30.97 0.40
CA SER A 260 -12.80 31.86 1.43
C SER A 260 -12.88 31.29 2.85
N LYS A 261 -13.67 30.24 3.06
CA LYS A 261 -13.81 29.55 4.35
C LYS A 261 -12.69 28.51 4.55
N ASP A 262 -12.42 28.18 5.80
CA ASP A 262 -11.62 26.98 6.11
C ASP A 262 -12.33 25.71 5.63
N LEU A 263 -11.57 24.69 5.23
CA LEU A 263 -12.13 23.44 4.77
C LEU A 263 -13.04 22.78 5.81
N LEU A 264 -12.64 22.84 7.09
CA LEU A 264 -13.42 22.26 8.19
C LEU A 264 -14.72 23.03 8.49
N GLU A 265 -14.88 24.25 7.94
CA GLU A 265 -16.14 24.99 7.98
C GLU A 265 -17.05 24.66 6.78
N VAL A 266 -16.43 24.27 5.64
CA VAL A 266 -17.17 23.89 4.41
C VAL A 266 -17.75 22.47 4.51
N LEU A 267 -16.98 21.52 5.00
CA LEU A 267 -17.36 20.11 5.00
C LEU A 267 -18.68 19.81 5.71
N PRO A 268 -19.01 20.34 6.90
CA PRO A 268 -20.29 20.07 7.56
C PRO A 268 -21.51 20.48 6.71
N GLU A 269 -21.44 21.60 5.99
CA GLU A 269 -22.52 22.04 5.06
C GLU A 269 -22.69 21.04 3.91
N VAL A 270 -21.58 20.52 3.36
CA VAL A 270 -21.59 19.53 2.26
C VAL A 270 -22.12 18.19 2.76
N GLU A 271 -21.72 17.75 3.94
CA GLU A 271 -22.18 16.49 4.55
C GLU A 271 -23.68 16.53 4.85
N GLU A 272 -24.18 17.63 5.38
CA GLU A 272 -25.62 17.84 5.62
C GLU A 272 -26.41 17.77 4.30
N PHE A 273 -25.98 18.48 3.26
CA PHE A 273 -26.58 18.40 1.92
C PHE A 273 -26.52 16.97 1.36
N THR A 274 -25.37 16.28 1.52
CA THR A 274 -25.17 14.92 1.02
C THR A 274 -26.20 13.96 1.60
N ILE A 275 -26.43 13.99 2.90
CA ILE A 275 -27.32 13.05 3.59
C ILE A 275 -28.80 13.43 3.39
N ASN A 276 -29.12 14.72 3.52
CA ASN A 276 -30.51 15.15 3.59
C ASN A 276 -31.15 15.44 2.22
N GLU A 277 -30.34 15.76 1.21
CA GLU A 277 -30.87 16.12 -0.11
C GLU A 277 -30.33 15.20 -1.23
N LEU A 278 -29.01 15.03 -1.35
CA LEU A 278 -28.42 14.29 -2.47
C LEU A 278 -28.75 12.80 -2.42
N LEU A 279 -28.53 12.14 -1.28
CA LEU A 279 -28.81 10.71 -1.12
C LEU A 279 -30.28 10.36 -1.43
N PRO A 280 -31.30 11.07 -0.89
CA PRO A 280 -32.69 10.86 -1.29
C PRO A 280 -32.97 11.11 -2.78
N ALA A 281 -32.31 12.11 -3.39
CA ALA A 281 -32.46 12.41 -4.80
C ALA A 281 -31.92 11.30 -5.68
N ILE A 282 -30.72 10.77 -5.40
CA ILE A 282 -30.13 9.63 -6.12
C ILE A 282 -31.02 8.39 -5.96
N ALA A 283 -31.53 8.13 -4.76
CA ALA A 283 -32.40 6.98 -4.48
C ALA A 283 -33.73 6.99 -5.25
N LYS A 284 -34.24 8.18 -5.61
CA LYS A 284 -35.43 8.30 -6.48
C LYS A 284 -35.17 7.82 -7.91
N GLY A 285 -33.91 7.82 -8.38
CA GLY A 285 -33.53 7.38 -9.72
C GLY A 285 -34.32 8.10 -10.82
N GLY A 286 -35.00 7.33 -11.70
CA GLY A 286 -35.83 7.89 -12.79
C GLY A 286 -37.11 8.58 -12.34
N PHE A 287 -37.50 8.47 -11.07
CA PHE A 287 -38.71 9.08 -10.55
C PHE A 287 -38.49 10.52 -10.04
N ILE A 288 -37.27 11.03 -10.01
CA ILE A 288 -36.99 12.39 -9.61
C ILE A 288 -37.54 13.39 -10.66
N PRO A 289 -38.31 14.42 -10.27
CA PRO A 289 -38.74 15.47 -11.21
C PRO A 289 -37.54 16.24 -11.78
N ASP A 290 -37.61 16.66 -13.06
CA ASP A 290 -36.52 17.37 -13.74
C ASP A 290 -36.11 18.67 -13.02
N SER A 291 -37.08 19.40 -12.45
CA SER A 291 -36.81 20.60 -11.67
C SER A 291 -36.02 20.33 -10.39
N GLU A 292 -36.37 19.24 -9.69
CA GLU A 292 -35.65 18.80 -8.49
C GLU A 292 -34.25 18.30 -8.87
N ARG A 293 -34.13 17.45 -9.92
CA ARG A 293 -32.84 16.98 -10.44
C ARG A 293 -31.90 18.12 -10.76
N LYS A 294 -32.43 19.18 -11.42
CA LYS A 294 -31.64 20.35 -11.75
C LYS A 294 -31.19 21.10 -10.51
N ALA A 295 -32.07 21.32 -9.53
CA ALA A 295 -31.73 22.02 -8.29
C ALA A 295 -30.64 21.28 -7.50
N ILE A 296 -30.72 19.95 -7.41
CA ILE A 296 -29.69 19.12 -6.76
C ILE A 296 -28.38 19.18 -7.55
N ALA A 297 -28.42 19.08 -8.87
CA ALA A 297 -27.23 19.19 -9.70
C ALA A 297 -26.51 20.55 -9.58
N ASP A 298 -27.28 21.65 -9.48
CA ASP A 298 -26.73 22.99 -9.27
C ASP A 298 -26.01 23.12 -7.89
N LYS A 299 -26.59 22.51 -6.84
CA LYS A 299 -25.93 22.45 -5.52
C LYS A 299 -24.68 21.56 -5.53
N MET A 300 -24.75 20.37 -6.17
CA MET A 300 -23.58 19.52 -6.35
C MET A 300 -22.46 20.24 -7.10
N ALA A 301 -22.80 20.98 -8.18
CA ALA A 301 -21.82 21.74 -8.96
C ALA A 301 -21.12 22.79 -8.07
N ARG A 302 -21.85 23.45 -7.21
CA ARG A 302 -21.34 24.42 -6.25
C ARG A 302 -20.30 23.79 -5.28
N TYR A 303 -20.53 22.55 -4.82
CA TYR A 303 -19.67 21.86 -3.87
C TYR A 303 -18.53 21.07 -4.54
N SER A 304 -18.75 20.55 -5.74
CA SER A 304 -17.76 19.68 -6.41
C SER A 304 -16.81 20.41 -7.37
N GLY A 305 -17.13 21.66 -7.76
CA GLY A 305 -16.40 22.38 -8.80
C GLY A 305 -16.63 21.84 -10.23
N LEU A 306 -17.50 20.83 -10.40
CA LEU A 306 -17.94 20.32 -11.70
C LEU A 306 -19.05 21.17 -12.30
N SER A 307 -19.33 21.00 -13.61
CA SER A 307 -20.49 21.66 -14.23
C SER A 307 -21.79 20.93 -13.87
N SER A 308 -22.88 21.71 -13.67
CA SER A 308 -24.23 21.14 -13.47
C SER A 308 -24.65 20.25 -14.64
N LYS A 309 -24.19 20.56 -15.86
CA LYS A 309 -24.44 19.75 -17.05
C LYS A 309 -23.81 18.37 -16.94
N ASP A 310 -22.56 18.27 -16.51
CA ASP A 310 -21.88 17.00 -16.33
C ASP A 310 -22.56 16.16 -15.25
N ILE A 311 -23.00 16.78 -14.16
CA ILE A 311 -23.71 16.11 -13.08
C ILE A 311 -25.06 15.57 -13.56
N ILE A 312 -25.82 16.35 -14.33
CA ILE A 312 -27.09 15.90 -14.94
C ILE A 312 -26.86 14.74 -15.90
N ASN A 313 -25.80 14.82 -16.73
CA ASN A 313 -25.45 13.76 -17.67
C ASN A 313 -25.08 12.44 -16.98
N HIS A 314 -24.68 12.49 -15.71
CA HIS A 314 -24.42 11.32 -14.87
C HIS A 314 -25.59 10.99 -13.94
N ASN A 315 -26.78 11.56 -14.13
CA ASN A 315 -27.96 11.33 -13.29
C ASN A 315 -27.71 11.52 -11.78
N LEU A 316 -26.93 12.54 -11.39
CA LEU A 316 -26.47 12.86 -10.05
C LEU A 316 -25.43 11.84 -9.45
N ASP A 317 -25.19 10.73 -10.14
CA ASP A 317 -24.23 9.70 -9.75
C ASP A 317 -22.91 9.87 -10.53
N VAL A 318 -22.08 10.78 -10.07
CA VAL A 318 -20.82 11.12 -10.73
C VAL A 318 -19.73 10.11 -10.32
N PRO A 319 -19.19 9.31 -11.27
CA PRO A 319 -18.08 8.42 -10.97
C PRO A 319 -16.83 9.17 -10.51
N THR A 320 -16.12 8.66 -9.52
CA THR A 320 -14.86 9.26 -9.04
C THR A 320 -13.83 9.43 -10.14
N GLN A 321 -13.75 8.48 -11.08
CA GLN A 321 -12.85 8.57 -12.24
C GLN A 321 -13.18 9.78 -13.13
N PHE A 322 -14.48 10.06 -13.34
CA PHE A 322 -14.88 11.25 -14.07
C PHE A 322 -14.50 12.53 -13.32
N PHE A 323 -14.72 12.56 -12.00
CA PHE A 323 -14.31 13.69 -11.17
C PHE A 323 -12.81 13.97 -11.29
N TRP A 324 -11.95 12.97 -11.16
CA TRP A 324 -10.50 13.14 -11.30
C TRP A 324 -10.11 13.72 -12.67
N LYS A 325 -10.78 13.26 -13.72
CA LYS A 325 -10.53 13.74 -15.09
C LYS A 325 -11.05 15.15 -15.34
N ALA A 326 -12.21 15.51 -14.76
CA ALA A 326 -12.94 16.70 -15.15
C ALA A 326 -12.60 17.94 -14.30
N LEU A 327 -12.28 17.79 -13.00
CA LEU A 327 -12.16 18.89 -12.05
C LEU A 327 -11.23 20.01 -12.55
N MET A 328 -10.05 19.67 -13.06
CA MET A 328 -9.02 20.61 -13.49
C MET A 328 -8.82 20.65 -15.00
N ARG A 329 -9.62 19.91 -15.76
CA ARG A 329 -9.50 19.82 -17.23
C ARG A 329 -9.55 21.19 -17.90
N ASP A 330 -10.54 22.01 -17.57
CA ASP A 330 -10.76 23.32 -18.18
C ASP A 330 -9.97 24.43 -17.45
N LYS A 331 -9.25 24.09 -16.39
CA LYS A 331 -8.44 24.98 -15.54
C LYS A 331 -6.93 24.70 -15.67
N GLY A 332 -6.46 24.33 -16.85
CA GLY A 332 -5.05 24.07 -17.10
C GLY A 332 -4.76 22.73 -17.77
N GLY A 333 -5.78 21.93 -18.08
CA GLY A 333 -5.60 20.65 -18.76
C GLY A 333 -5.07 19.55 -17.87
N TYR A 334 -5.33 19.63 -16.57
CA TYR A 334 -4.83 18.66 -15.60
C TYR A 334 -5.87 17.61 -15.21
N THR A 335 -5.38 16.42 -14.85
CA THR A 335 -6.11 15.42 -14.08
C THR A 335 -5.62 15.43 -12.63
N VAL A 336 -6.50 15.13 -11.67
CA VAL A 336 -6.14 15.07 -10.25
C VAL A 336 -5.81 13.64 -9.83
N GLY A 337 -5.00 13.49 -8.79
CA GLY A 337 -4.55 12.21 -8.29
C GLY A 337 -5.67 11.37 -7.67
N ARG A 338 -5.57 10.06 -7.86
CA ARG A 338 -6.49 9.07 -7.27
C ARG A 338 -6.15 8.74 -5.81
N LEU A 339 -4.86 8.61 -5.51
CA LEU A 339 -4.38 8.25 -4.17
C LEU A 339 -4.24 9.50 -3.29
N ASP A 340 -3.89 10.62 -3.90
CA ASP A 340 -3.86 11.93 -3.26
C ASP A 340 -4.26 12.99 -4.30
N SER A 341 -5.48 13.49 -4.15
CA SER A 341 -6.06 14.45 -5.11
C SER A 341 -5.45 15.85 -5.05
N ARG A 342 -4.47 16.11 -4.18
CA ARG A 342 -3.66 17.33 -4.21
C ARG A 342 -2.68 17.35 -5.38
N TYR A 343 -2.26 16.17 -5.88
CA TYR A 343 -1.35 16.06 -7.01
C TYR A 343 -2.08 16.23 -8.34
N LEU A 344 -1.39 16.89 -9.26
CA LEU A 344 -1.87 17.14 -10.62
C LEU A 344 -0.96 16.43 -11.63
N GLY A 345 -1.55 15.98 -12.74
CA GLY A 345 -0.84 15.40 -13.86
C GLY A 345 -1.49 15.75 -15.19
N ILE A 346 -0.82 15.41 -16.29
CA ILE A 346 -1.27 15.68 -17.65
C ILE A 346 -1.57 14.34 -18.34
N ASP A 347 -2.82 14.14 -18.72
CA ASP A 347 -3.23 13.00 -19.53
C ASP A 347 -2.82 13.16 -20.99
N LYS A 348 -2.80 12.05 -21.74
CA LYS A 348 -2.53 12.07 -23.17
C LYS A 348 -3.54 12.92 -23.93
N THR A 349 -4.80 12.91 -23.50
CA THR A 349 -5.89 13.69 -24.09
C THR A 349 -6.75 14.32 -23.01
N LEU A 350 -7.31 15.50 -23.29
CA LEU A 350 -8.30 16.13 -22.41
C LEU A 350 -9.67 15.44 -22.46
N ALA A 351 -9.96 14.75 -23.56
CA ALA A 351 -11.22 14.00 -23.74
C ALA A 351 -11.26 12.74 -22.88
N GLY A 352 -12.46 12.19 -22.73
CA GLY A 352 -12.69 10.95 -21.99
C GLY A 352 -13.27 11.16 -20.60
N THR A 353 -13.58 10.04 -19.96
CA THR A 353 -14.29 9.97 -18.67
C THR A 353 -13.43 9.45 -17.53
N SER A 354 -12.17 9.13 -17.80
CA SER A 354 -11.22 8.64 -16.78
C SER A 354 -9.81 9.13 -17.09
N PRO A 355 -8.96 9.31 -16.07
CA PRO A 355 -7.53 9.58 -16.26
C PRO A 355 -6.82 8.39 -16.92
N ASP A 356 -5.75 8.70 -17.69
CA ASP A 356 -4.87 7.67 -18.27
C ASP A 356 -3.96 7.03 -17.22
N TYR A 357 -3.68 7.72 -16.13
CA TYR A 357 -2.79 7.27 -15.05
C TYR A 357 -3.05 8.04 -13.74
N SER A 358 -2.41 7.63 -12.66
CA SER A 358 -2.43 8.37 -11.40
C SER A 358 -1.18 9.27 -11.31
N PRO A 359 -1.30 10.60 -11.14
CA PRO A 359 -0.18 11.53 -11.04
C PRO A 359 0.88 11.16 -10.01
N GLU A 360 0.47 10.54 -8.92
CA GLU A 360 1.36 10.10 -7.84
C GLU A 360 2.41 9.09 -8.30
N LEU A 361 2.10 8.26 -9.32
CA LEU A 361 3.05 7.29 -9.88
C LEU A 361 4.31 7.97 -10.44
N THR A 362 4.14 9.16 -11.00
CA THR A 362 5.24 9.96 -11.56
C THR A 362 5.77 11.00 -10.58
N SER A 363 4.96 11.46 -9.62
CA SER A 363 5.35 12.49 -8.68
C SER A 363 6.18 11.94 -7.51
N TRP A 364 5.79 10.82 -6.90
CA TRP A 364 6.49 10.31 -5.72
C TRP A 364 6.64 8.78 -5.64
N LEU A 365 5.74 7.97 -6.21
CA LEU A 365 5.82 6.51 -6.07
C LEU A 365 7.11 5.91 -6.66
N HIS A 366 7.63 6.50 -7.73
CA HIS A 366 8.88 6.05 -8.36
C HIS A 366 10.10 6.12 -7.42
N SER A 367 10.11 7.02 -6.44
CA SER A 367 11.21 7.20 -5.49
C SER A 367 11.31 6.08 -4.44
N PHE A 368 10.23 5.33 -4.22
CA PHE A 368 10.25 4.21 -3.27
C PHE A 368 11.14 3.06 -3.71
N THR A 369 11.23 2.80 -5.02
CA THR A 369 12.08 1.70 -5.52
C THR A 369 13.56 1.90 -5.19
N PRO A 370 14.20 3.03 -5.50
CA PRO A 370 15.58 3.27 -5.09
C PRO A 370 15.73 3.35 -3.57
N ALA A 371 14.77 3.97 -2.87
CA ALA A 371 14.84 4.12 -1.41
C ALA A 371 14.80 2.78 -0.68
N ILE A 372 13.87 1.86 -1.03
CA ILE A 372 13.76 0.57 -0.37
C ILE A 372 14.94 -0.34 -0.68
N ASN A 373 15.43 -0.34 -1.93
CA ASN A 373 16.61 -1.13 -2.30
C ASN A 373 17.87 -0.66 -1.56
N TYR A 374 18.11 0.66 -1.54
CA TYR A 374 19.22 1.23 -0.75
C TYR A 374 19.09 0.88 0.72
N TYR A 375 17.93 1.08 1.31
CA TYR A 375 17.70 0.86 2.72
C TYR A 375 17.92 -0.60 3.13
N LEU A 376 17.29 -1.53 2.42
CA LEU A 376 17.43 -2.96 2.74
C LEU A 376 18.85 -3.49 2.48
N GLN A 377 19.49 -3.05 1.38
CA GLN A 377 20.78 -3.61 0.99
C GLN A 377 21.96 -2.91 1.68
N GLU A 378 21.93 -1.59 1.80
CA GLU A 378 23.09 -0.84 2.34
C GLU A 378 22.94 -0.56 3.85
N GLU A 379 21.78 -0.14 4.33
CA GLU A 379 21.60 0.16 5.75
C GLU A 379 21.31 -1.10 6.58
N LEU A 380 20.47 -2.03 6.07
CA LEU A 380 20.12 -3.26 6.79
C LEU A 380 20.97 -4.47 6.37
N GLY A 381 21.81 -4.35 5.34
CA GLY A 381 22.78 -5.36 4.94
C GLY A 381 22.22 -6.58 4.19
N PHE A 382 20.96 -6.58 3.78
CA PHE A 382 20.36 -7.67 3.02
C PHE A 382 20.77 -7.62 1.54
N LYS A 383 21.97 -8.10 1.23
CA LYS A 383 22.52 -8.11 -0.13
C LYS A 383 21.88 -9.20 -0.99
N THR A 384 21.36 -8.82 -2.15
CA THR A 384 20.74 -9.73 -3.11
C THR A 384 20.72 -9.15 -4.51
N ASP A 385 20.85 -10.01 -5.53
CA ASP A 385 20.67 -9.67 -6.95
C ASP A 385 19.22 -9.83 -7.44
N ILE A 386 18.33 -10.25 -6.54
CA ILE A 386 16.92 -10.42 -6.86
C ILE A 386 16.23 -9.06 -6.93
N LYS A 387 15.39 -8.86 -7.95
CA LYS A 387 14.58 -7.66 -8.10
C LYS A 387 13.59 -7.53 -6.93
N TYR A 388 13.53 -6.35 -6.32
CA TYR A 388 12.44 -6.00 -5.42
C TYR A 388 11.16 -5.75 -6.23
N ASN A 389 10.16 -6.61 -6.07
CA ASN A 389 8.87 -6.45 -6.74
C ASN A 389 8.00 -5.50 -5.93
N MET A 390 7.82 -4.27 -6.43
CA MET A 390 6.88 -3.31 -5.84
C MET A 390 5.45 -3.86 -5.90
N PHE A 391 5.14 -4.51 -7.05
CA PHE A 391 3.92 -5.27 -7.30
C PHE A 391 4.31 -6.63 -7.88
N GLY A 392 3.65 -7.72 -7.39
CA GLY A 392 3.89 -9.10 -7.79
C GLY A 392 2.67 -9.75 -8.46
#